data_3cb8502fd7f44f40d070d39390bc5cc2
#
_entry.id   3cb8502fd7f44f40d070d39390bc5cc2
#
_cell.length_a   1.000
_cell.length_b   1.000
_cell.length_c   1.000
_cell.angle_alpha   90.00
_cell.angle_beta   90.00
_cell.angle_gamma   90.00
#
_symmetry.space_group_name_H-M   'P 1'
#
loop_
_entity.id
_entity.type
_entity.pdbx_description
1 polymer ?
#
loop_
_entity_poly.entity_id
_entity_poly.type
_entity_poly.pdbx_seq_one_letter_code
_entity_poly.pdbx_strand_id
1 'polypeptide(L)'
;MWGRKGLSQDSRIWAWRTLMAGSIAAAAMPVAASAADMESRFKAPPAAYDWTITVGVEGKVEPIFQGSKDFTVRPNPLFDIRRYGTPERFRAPRDGIGFGLFEGSNFQIGPVGQIRIGRRESDDRSALHGLGNVPWAGEIGAFAEYWFVPWLRARAEVRQGVTGHHGLVADLTADAVVPVTRQLTLSGGPRATLVTAAANRPYFSIDDIQSAASGLPVYSAGGGLRSVGAGAQARYFWTPQIATHVFVEYDRLTGDVADSPLVTQRGSPDQVTIGFGITRSFDIKQPW
;
A
#
# COMPACT_ATOMS: atom_id res chain seq x y z
N MET A 1 24.82 51.72 -63.88
CA MET A 1 23.70 52.67 -63.83
C MET A 1 22.79 52.21 -62.70
N TRP A 2 22.87 52.88 -61.60
CA TRP A 2 21.80 53.51 -60.82
C TRP A 2 20.66 52.53 -60.46
N GLY A 3 20.22 52.37 -59.26
CA GLY A 3 20.23 53.29 -58.11
C GLY A 3 19.69 52.66 -56.85
N ARG A 4 20.02 53.28 -55.79
CA ARG A 4 19.72 53.16 -54.36
C ARG A 4 18.21 53.19 -54.00
N LYS A 5 18.03 52.77 -52.79
CA LYS A 5 17.00 53.11 -51.76
C LYS A 5 15.90 52.05 -51.64
N GLY A 6 15.46 51.67 -50.48
CA GLY A 6 15.49 52.34 -49.22
C GLY A 6 14.95 51.44 -48.12
N LEU A 7 15.31 51.78 -46.90
CA LEU A 7 14.85 51.34 -45.61
C LEU A 7 13.32 51.39 -45.43
N SER A 8 12.74 50.40 -44.77
CA SER A 8 11.81 50.57 -43.63
C SER A 8 11.52 49.19 -43.06
N GLN A 9 11.97 48.90 -41.84
CA GLN A 9 11.14 48.82 -40.67
C GLN A 9 9.81 48.12 -40.93
N ASP A 10 9.73 46.86 -40.41
CA ASP A 10 8.63 46.54 -39.54
C ASP A 10 9.02 45.41 -38.55
N SER A 11 9.29 45.86 -37.40
CA SER A 11 9.39 45.19 -36.14
C SER A 11 8.00 44.67 -35.70
N ARG A 12 7.58 43.49 -36.17
CA ARG A 12 6.30 42.88 -35.73
C ARG A 12 6.27 41.34 -35.78
N ILE A 13 7.35 40.66 -35.48
CA ILE A 13 7.27 39.18 -35.25
C ILE A 13 8.15 38.79 -34.05
N TRP A 14 7.93 39.45 -32.92
CA TRP A 14 8.49 39.03 -31.63
C TRP A 14 7.51 39.29 -30.48
N ALA A 15 6.30 38.76 -30.56
CA ALA A 15 5.30 38.97 -29.53
C ALA A 15 4.34 37.76 -29.33
N TRP A 16 4.84 36.54 -29.47
CA TRP A 16 4.02 35.35 -29.10
C TRP A 16 4.83 34.21 -28.50
N ARG A 17 5.92 34.49 -27.80
CA ARG A 17 6.71 33.45 -27.09
C ARG A 17 6.98 33.72 -25.63
N THR A 18 6.13 34.47 -24.98
CA THR A 18 6.23 34.68 -23.51
C THR A 18 4.84 34.78 -22.95
N LEU A 19 4.22 33.61 -22.69
CA LEU A 19 3.09 33.46 -21.76
C LEU A 19 2.69 31.97 -21.69
N MET A 20 3.51 31.16 -21.07
CA MET A 20 3.14 29.89 -20.40
C MET A 20 4.28 29.44 -19.45
N ALA A 21 4.86 30.38 -18.72
CA ALA A 21 5.51 30.05 -17.45
C ALA A 21 4.50 30.37 -16.36
N GLY A 22 3.44 29.59 -16.34
CA GLY A 22 2.54 29.53 -15.20
C GLY A 22 3.33 28.97 -14.02
N SER A 23 3.80 29.87 -13.18
CA SER A 23 4.35 29.59 -11.88
C SER A 23 3.28 28.80 -11.10
N ILE A 24 3.43 27.49 -10.99
CA ILE A 24 2.87 26.73 -9.87
C ILE A 24 3.65 27.22 -8.66
N ALA A 25 3.21 28.34 -8.11
CA ALA A 25 3.50 28.71 -6.75
C ALA A 25 2.81 27.63 -5.89
N ALA A 26 3.52 26.53 -5.65
CA ALA A 26 3.21 25.67 -4.53
C ALA A 26 3.20 26.59 -3.31
N ALA A 27 2.02 26.93 -2.81
CA ALA A 27 1.86 27.52 -1.52
C ALA A 27 2.43 26.50 -0.52
N ALA A 28 3.72 26.62 -0.23
CA ALA A 28 4.35 25.96 0.89
C ALA A 28 3.72 26.58 2.14
N MET A 29 2.57 26.08 2.53
CA MET A 29 2.02 26.37 3.84
C MET A 29 3.03 25.87 4.86
N PRO A 30 3.31 26.60 5.92
CA PRO A 30 4.16 26.14 7.00
C PRO A 30 3.43 25.05 7.78
N VAL A 31 3.52 23.80 7.30
CA VAL A 31 2.99 22.59 7.97
C VAL A 31 3.87 22.23 9.18
N ALA A 32 5.01 22.87 9.34
CA ALA A 32 5.97 22.60 10.43
C ALA A 32 5.40 22.83 11.84
N ALA A 33 4.37 23.66 11.99
CA ALA A 33 3.77 23.92 13.31
C ALA A 33 2.81 22.82 13.77
N SER A 34 2.26 22.01 12.83
CA SER A 34 1.22 21.02 13.15
C SER A 34 1.78 19.68 13.63
N ALA A 35 3.01 19.30 13.24
CA ALA A 35 3.62 18.04 13.68
C ALA A 35 4.08 18.10 15.14
N ALA A 36 4.68 19.24 15.53
CA ALA A 36 5.08 19.47 16.93
C ALA A 36 3.89 19.57 17.88
N ASP A 37 2.72 20.01 17.38
CA ASP A 37 1.51 20.15 18.18
C ASP A 37 0.74 18.83 18.36
N MET A 38 1.01 17.81 17.52
CA MET A 38 0.51 16.45 17.71
C MET A 38 1.23 15.72 18.85
N GLU A 39 2.52 15.93 19.04
CA GLU A 39 3.27 15.39 20.19
C GLU A 39 2.79 15.98 21.53
N SER A 40 2.38 17.24 21.56
CA SER A 40 1.93 17.91 22.79
C SER A 40 0.54 17.47 23.28
N ARG A 41 -0.25 16.76 22.43
CA ARG A 41 -1.61 16.36 22.76
C ARG A 41 -1.74 15.08 23.54
N PHE A 42 -0.74 14.23 23.41
CA PHE A 42 -0.65 12.98 24.14
C PHE A 42 0.37 13.11 25.28
N LYS A 43 0.47 14.32 25.89
CA LYS A 43 1.14 14.42 27.17
C LYS A 43 0.43 13.48 28.13
N ALA A 44 0.96 12.27 28.21
CA ALA A 44 0.53 11.29 29.14
C ALA A 44 0.63 11.83 30.55
N PRO A 45 -0.36 11.59 31.42
CA PRO A 45 -0.20 11.75 32.84
C PRO A 45 1.02 10.94 33.30
N PRO A 46 1.72 11.35 34.37
CA PRO A 46 2.93 10.66 34.80
C PRO A 46 2.66 9.17 35.02
N ALA A 47 3.43 8.37 34.35
CA ALA A 47 3.65 6.92 34.40
C ALA A 47 2.73 6.06 35.31
N ALA A 48 1.45 5.97 34.93
CA ALA A 48 0.53 4.99 35.55
C ALA A 48 0.46 3.69 34.72
N TYR A 49 0.99 3.68 33.50
CA TYR A 49 0.88 2.58 32.53
C TYR A 49 2.21 2.31 31.83
N ASP A 50 2.41 1.10 31.38
CA ASP A 50 3.65 0.65 30.72
C ASP A 50 3.48 0.48 29.22
N TRP A 51 2.25 0.09 28.81
CA TRP A 51 1.94 -0.25 27.41
C TRP A 51 0.61 0.33 26.98
N THR A 52 0.51 0.62 25.70
CA THR A 52 -0.77 0.88 25.01
C THR A 52 -1.02 -0.24 24.03
N ILE A 53 -2.14 -0.94 24.20
CA ILE A 53 -2.62 -1.98 23.27
C ILE A 53 -3.76 -1.38 22.46
N THR A 54 -3.68 -1.52 21.15
CA THR A 54 -4.76 -1.13 20.23
C THR A 54 -5.33 -2.39 19.60
N VAL A 55 -6.63 -2.56 19.68
CA VAL A 55 -7.38 -3.62 19.00
C VAL A 55 -8.44 -3.01 18.09
N GLY A 56 -8.77 -3.72 17.03
CA GLY A 56 -9.79 -3.26 16.11
C GLY A 56 -10.24 -4.34 15.15
N VAL A 57 -11.18 -3.96 14.32
CA VAL A 57 -11.68 -4.76 13.22
C VAL A 57 -11.80 -3.89 11.98
N GLU A 58 -11.47 -4.48 10.85
CA GLU A 58 -11.55 -3.87 9.53
C GLU A 58 -12.34 -4.82 8.61
N GLY A 59 -13.27 -4.30 7.86
CA GLY A 59 -13.92 -4.99 6.76
C GLY A 59 -13.29 -4.56 5.44
N LYS A 60 -12.88 -5.50 4.61
CA LYS A 60 -12.33 -5.26 3.27
C LYS A 60 -13.25 -5.80 2.21
N VAL A 61 -13.54 -4.99 1.20
CA VAL A 61 -14.07 -5.43 -0.09
C VAL A 61 -12.87 -5.54 -1.01
N GLU A 62 -12.55 -6.75 -1.42
CA GLU A 62 -11.35 -7.05 -2.22
C GLU A 62 -11.66 -8.14 -3.26
N PRO A 63 -10.84 -8.29 -4.32
CA PRO A 63 -10.99 -9.39 -5.26
C PRO A 63 -10.98 -10.74 -4.54
N ILE A 64 -11.84 -11.68 -4.97
CA ILE A 64 -11.98 -13.03 -4.38
C ILE A 64 -10.61 -13.73 -4.30
N PHE A 65 -9.81 -13.58 -5.35
CA PHE A 65 -8.40 -13.98 -5.44
C PHE A 65 -7.65 -12.93 -6.27
N GLN A 66 -6.34 -12.90 -6.17
CA GLN A 66 -5.53 -11.97 -6.93
C GLN A 66 -5.65 -12.24 -8.44
N GLY A 67 -6.18 -11.26 -9.18
CA GLY A 67 -6.56 -11.40 -10.59
C GLY A 67 -8.04 -11.67 -10.82
N SER A 68 -8.87 -11.80 -9.77
CA SER A 68 -10.31 -11.91 -9.91
C SER A 68 -10.94 -10.58 -10.35
N LYS A 69 -12.00 -10.67 -11.17
CA LYS A 69 -12.90 -9.54 -11.47
C LYS A 69 -14.04 -9.42 -10.46
N ASP A 70 -14.29 -10.47 -9.67
CA ASP A 70 -15.36 -10.55 -8.70
C ASP A 70 -14.82 -10.27 -7.30
N PHE A 71 -15.67 -9.72 -6.43
CA PHE A 71 -15.29 -9.21 -5.13
C PHE A 71 -15.90 -10.02 -3.99
N THR A 72 -15.24 -9.98 -2.84
CA THR A 72 -15.73 -10.58 -1.60
C THR A 72 -15.49 -9.61 -0.43
N VAL A 73 -16.20 -9.83 0.67
CA VAL A 73 -16.00 -9.11 1.92
C VAL A 73 -15.21 -9.98 2.87
N ARG A 74 -14.09 -9.46 3.40
CA ARG A 74 -13.27 -10.17 4.39
C ARG A 74 -13.11 -9.34 5.66
N PRO A 75 -13.35 -9.92 6.84
CA PRO A 75 -12.97 -9.31 8.10
C PRO A 75 -11.46 -9.44 8.31
N ASN A 76 -10.84 -8.40 8.84
CA ASN A 76 -9.42 -8.36 9.19
C ASN A 76 -9.28 -7.83 10.63
N PRO A 77 -8.80 -8.64 11.59
CA PRO A 77 -8.52 -8.16 12.93
C PRO A 77 -7.31 -7.23 12.91
N LEU A 78 -7.36 -6.14 13.66
CA LEU A 78 -6.28 -5.19 13.82
C LEU A 78 -5.72 -5.30 15.23
N PHE A 79 -4.40 -5.31 15.33
CA PHE A 79 -3.69 -5.37 16.60
C PHE A 79 -2.41 -4.55 16.52
N ASP A 80 -2.15 -3.75 17.57
CA ASP A 80 -0.90 -3.04 17.78
C ASP A 80 -0.57 -3.00 19.26
N ILE A 81 0.73 -3.02 19.59
CA ILE A 81 1.25 -2.86 20.93
C ILE A 81 2.43 -1.90 20.91
N ARG A 82 2.42 -0.92 21.79
CA ARG A 82 3.49 0.08 21.90
C ARG A 82 3.71 0.49 23.35
N ARG A 83 4.86 1.05 23.65
CA ARG A 83 5.14 1.65 24.96
C ARG A 83 4.18 2.79 25.21
N TYR A 84 3.69 2.88 26.46
CA TYR A 84 2.84 3.99 26.88
C TYR A 84 3.54 5.35 26.65
N GLY A 85 2.79 6.32 26.16
CA GLY A 85 3.33 7.63 25.79
C GLY A 85 4.04 7.69 24.43
N THR A 86 4.21 6.55 23.73
CA THR A 86 4.71 6.55 22.36
C THR A 86 3.56 6.83 21.39
N PRO A 87 3.69 7.83 20.49
CA PRO A 87 2.68 8.11 19.48
C PRO A 87 2.41 6.89 18.60
N GLU A 88 1.17 6.75 18.17
CA GLU A 88 0.83 5.73 17.19
C GLU A 88 1.52 6.04 15.86
N ARG A 89 2.26 5.05 15.34
CA ARG A 89 2.95 5.20 14.06
C ARG A 89 1.96 5.05 12.91
N PHE A 90 2.22 5.79 11.86
CA PHE A 90 1.50 5.60 10.61
C PHE A 90 1.72 4.18 10.07
N ARG A 91 0.66 3.57 9.59
CA ARG A 91 0.67 2.29 8.87
C ARG A 91 -0.22 2.42 7.64
N ALA A 92 0.32 2.07 6.48
CA ALA A 92 -0.48 1.93 5.27
C ALA A 92 -1.27 0.61 5.33
N PRO A 93 -2.42 0.51 4.64
CA PRO A 93 -3.27 -0.68 4.68
C PRO A 93 -2.58 -1.97 4.27
N ARG A 94 -1.56 -1.89 3.40
CA ARG A 94 -0.81 -3.06 2.93
C ARG A 94 0.44 -3.40 3.75
N ASP A 95 0.84 -2.54 4.69
CA ASP A 95 2.03 -2.79 5.52
C ASP A 95 1.87 -4.10 6.31
N GLY A 96 2.89 -4.94 6.26
CA GLY A 96 2.97 -6.16 7.05
C GLY A 96 3.01 -5.87 8.55
N ILE A 97 2.75 -6.89 9.36
CA ILE A 97 2.87 -6.82 10.81
C ILE A 97 4.36 -6.85 11.17
N GLY A 98 4.88 -5.78 11.72
CA GLY A 98 6.30 -5.66 12.06
C GLY A 98 6.53 -4.70 13.21
N PHE A 99 7.74 -4.74 13.75
CA PHE A 99 8.21 -3.81 14.79
C PHE A 99 9.63 -3.36 14.48
N GLY A 100 9.98 -2.14 14.90
CA GLY A 100 11.33 -1.61 14.76
C GLY A 100 12.30 -2.31 15.71
N LEU A 101 13.37 -2.85 15.15
CA LEU A 101 14.50 -3.37 15.92
C LEU A 101 15.62 -2.30 16.00
N PHE A 102 15.82 -1.58 14.92
CA PHE A 102 16.72 -0.44 14.83
C PHE A 102 15.90 0.79 14.45
N GLU A 103 15.95 1.80 15.30
CA GLU A 103 15.17 3.02 15.18
C GLU A 103 16.03 4.25 15.32
N GLY A 104 15.84 5.20 14.42
CA GLY A 104 16.40 6.55 14.48
C GLY A 104 15.30 7.60 14.48
N SER A 105 15.69 8.85 14.39
CA SER A 105 14.75 9.97 14.36
C SER A 105 13.80 9.93 13.16
N ASN A 106 14.25 9.37 12.04
CA ASN A 106 13.54 9.38 10.77
C ASN A 106 13.59 8.04 10.03
N PHE A 107 14.10 6.97 10.63
CA PHE A 107 14.12 5.66 10.03
C PHE A 107 13.76 4.56 11.04
N GLN A 108 13.32 3.45 10.49
CA GLN A 108 13.05 2.22 11.22
C GLN A 108 13.39 1.01 10.35
N ILE A 109 14.07 0.03 10.94
CA ILE A 109 14.36 -1.26 10.31
C ILE A 109 13.96 -2.35 11.29
N GLY A 110 13.32 -3.41 10.80
CA GLY A 110 12.93 -4.50 11.68
C GLY A 110 12.35 -5.69 10.94
N PRO A 111 12.00 -6.74 11.67
CA PRO A 111 11.31 -7.89 11.12
C PRO A 111 9.87 -7.54 10.73
N VAL A 112 9.38 -8.24 9.71
CA VAL A 112 8.00 -8.12 9.23
C VAL A 112 7.46 -9.49 8.86
N GLY A 113 6.18 -9.70 9.13
CA GLY A 113 5.43 -10.87 8.70
C GLY A 113 4.14 -10.47 8.02
N GLN A 114 3.66 -11.32 7.12
CA GLN A 114 2.37 -11.16 6.47
C GLN A 114 1.72 -12.52 6.24
N ILE A 115 0.40 -12.55 6.33
CA ILE A 115 -0.40 -13.72 5.96
C ILE A 115 -1.09 -13.38 4.64
N ARG A 116 -0.81 -14.19 3.63
CA ARG A 116 -1.52 -14.13 2.35
C ARG A 116 -2.59 -15.21 2.35
N ILE A 117 -3.83 -14.81 2.18
CA ILE A 117 -4.95 -15.75 2.08
C ILE A 117 -4.80 -16.55 0.79
N GLY A 118 -4.95 -17.86 0.88
CA GLY A 118 -4.99 -18.75 -0.27
C GLY A 118 -6.26 -18.55 -1.09
N ARG A 119 -6.42 -19.36 -2.14
CA ARG A 119 -7.66 -19.43 -2.92
C ARG A 119 -8.18 -20.87 -2.92
N ARG A 120 -9.49 -21.03 -2.89
CA ARG A 120 -10.15 -22.33 -3.07
C ARG A 120 -10.98 -22.30 -4.34
N GLU A 121 -11.03 -23.42 -5.03
CA GLU A 121 -11.89 -23.52 -6.21
C GLU A 121 -13.36 -23.22 -5.90
N SER A 122 -13.82 -23.52 -4.67
CA SER A 122 -15.14 -23.19 -4.19
C SER A 122 -15.42 -21.69 -4.00
N ASP A 123 -14.37 -20.86 -3.90
CA ASP A 123 -14.53 -19.41 -3.67
C ASP A 123 -15.09 -18.71 -4.92
N ASP A 124 -14.70 -19.20 -6.11
CA ASP A 124 -15.23 -18.76 -7.41
C ASP A 124 -15.17 -19.93 -8.40
N ARG A 125 -16.24 -20.72 -8.43
CA ARG A 125 -16.32 -21.90 -9.32
C ARG A 125 -16.29 -21.56 -10.79
N SER A 126 -16.67 -20.35 -11.18
CA SER A 126 -16.68 -19.94 -12.57
C SER A 126 -15.27 -19.64 -13.09
N ALA A 127 -14.46 -19.00 -12.28
CA ALA A 127 -13.09 -18.62 -12.65
C ALA A 127 -12.07 -19.71 -12.30
N LEU A 128 -12.24 -20.42 -11.18
CA LEU A 128 -11.24 -21.33 -10.61
C LEU A 128 -11.45 -22.80 -10.91
N HIS A 129 -12.56 -23.17 -11.64
CA HIS A 129 -12.83 -24.58 -11.98
C HIS A 129 -11.63 -25.25 -12.64
N GLY A 130 -11.23 -26.40 -12.09
CA GLY A 130 -10.13 -27.23 -12.58
C GLY A 130 -8.73 -26.71 -12.21
N LEU A 131 -8.61 -25.60 -11.48
CA LEU A 131 -7.30 -25.04 -11.08
C LEU A 131 -6.85 -25.48 -9.68
N GLY A 132 -7.73 -26.16 -8.94
CA GLY A 132 -7.44 -26.63 -7.59
C GLY A 132 -7.28 -25.52 -6.57
N ASN A 133 -6.88 -25.92 -5.36
CA ASN A 133 -6.74 -25.02 -4.21
C ASN A 133 -5.29 -24.59 -4.02
N VAL A 134 -5.09 -23.34 -3.64
CA VAL A 134 -3.80 -22.80 -3.17
C VAL A 134 -3.94 -22.51 -1.68
N PRO A 135 -3.10 -23.11 -0.82
CA PRO A 135 -3.18 -22.88 0.62
C PRO A 135 -2.80 -21.43 0.96
N TRP A 136 -3.11 -21.01 2.20
CA TRP A 136 -2.61 -19.75 2.72
C TRP A 136 -1.07 -19.76 2.80
N ALA A 137 -0.46 -18.60 2.63
CA ALA A 137 0.97 -18.44 2.74
C ALA A 137 1.32 -17.50 3.91
N GLY A 138 2.22 -17.99 4.77
CA GLY A 138 2.93 -17.17 5.75
C GLY A 138 4.20 -16.63 5.10
N GLU A 139 4.40 -15.33 5.19
CA GLU A 139 5.59 -14.65 4.70
C GLU A 139 6.32 -14.00 5.87
N ILE A 140 7.64 -14.16 5.96
CA ILE A 140 8.49 -13.53 6.97
C ILE A 140 9.67 -12.84 6.30
N GLY A 141 10.12 -11.74 6.88
CA GLY A 141 11.22 -10.97 6.29
C GLY A 141 11.60 -9.75 7.10
N ALA A 142 12.06 -8.73 6.40
CA ALA A 142 12.46 -7.48 6.98
C ALA A 142 11.84 -6.30 6.24
N PHE A 143 11.69 -5.20 6.95
CA PHE A 143 11.32 -3.92 6.38
C PHE A 143 12.34 -2.85 6.72
N ALA A 144 12.42 -1.85 5.87
CA ALA A 144 13.08 -0.58 6.10
C ALA A 144 12.10 0.55 5.76
N GLU A 145 12.03 1.51 6.67
CA GLU A 145 11.17 2.68 6.55
C GLU A 145 12.00 3.94 6.76
N TYR A 146 11.76 4.96 5.96
CA TYR A 146 12.44 6.23 6.04
C TYR A 146 11.49 7.40 5.83
N TRP A 147 11.57 8.40 6.70
CA TRP A 147 10.85 9.65 6.61
C TRP A 147 11.80 10.74 6.09
N PHE A 148 11.64 11.12 4.84
CA PHE A 148 12.46 12.18 4.21
C PHE A 148 12.18 13.55 4.82
N VAL A 149 10.90 13.77 5.11
CA VAL A 149 10.34 14.93 5.82
C VAL A 149 9.16 14.43 6.66
N PRO A 150 8.65 15.19 7.64
CA PRO A 150 7.60 14.72 8.55
C PRO A 150 6.31 14.22 7.90
N TRP A 151 6.10 14.53 6.63
CA TRP A 151 4.90 14.16 5.87
C TRP A 151 5.17 13.21 4.70
N LEU A 152 6.42 12.83 4.41
CA LEU A 152 6.76 11.95 3.28
C LEU A 152 7.54 10.73 3.78
N ARG A 153 6.92 9.58 3.70
CA ARG A 153 7.44 8.28 4.07
C ARG A 153 7.75 7.44 2.83
N ALA A 154 8.83 6.67 2.85
CA ALA A 154 9.01 5.51 1.99
C ALA A 154 9.23 4.27 2.86
N ARG A 155 8.71 3.13 2.40
CA ARG A 155 8.89 1.84 3.06
C ARG A 155 9.14 0.76 2.01
N ALA A 156 10.10 -0.11 2.28
CA ALA A 156 10.39 -1.31 1.53
C ALA A 156 10.28 -2.53 2.47
N GLU A 157 9.59 -3.55 2.03
CA GLU A 157 9.50 -4.84 2.71
C GLU A 157 9.99 -5.93 1.79
N VAL A 158 10.83 -6.83 2.28
CA VAL A 158 11.25 -8.03 1.55
C VAL A 158 10.90 -9.23 2.41
N ARG A 159 10.06 -10.11 1.90
CA ARG A 159 9.54 -11.26 2.63
C ARG A 159 9.73 -12.54 1.83
N GLN A 160 10.06 -13.63 2.53
CA GLN A 160 10.15 -15.00 2.01
C GLN A 160 8.91 -15.78 2.42
N GLY A 161 8.23 -16.40 1.46
CA GLY A 161 7.16 -17.34 1.73
C GLY A 161 7.71 -18.60 2.41
N VAL A 162 7.15 -18.95 3.56
CA VAL A 162 7.52 -20.15 4.33
C VAL A 162 6.48 -21.24 4.23
N THR A 163 5.25 -20.89 3.89
CA THR A 163 4.16 -21.82 3.57
C THR A 163 3.41 -21.30 2.35
N GLY A 164 2.69 -22.18 1.65
CA GLY A 164 1.88 -21.83 0.47
C GLY A 164 2.70 -21.54 -0.79
N HIS A 165 3.69 -20.71 -0.69
CA HIS A 165 4.74 -20.50 -1.69
C HIS A 165 6.10 -20.34 -1.03
N HIS A 166 7.18 -20.52 -1.82
CA HIS A 166 8.55 -20.43 -1.33
C HIS A 166 9.36 -19.35 -2.10
N GLY A 167 8.66 -18.34 -2.61
CA GLY A 167 9.28 -17.24 -3.34
C GLY A 167 9.47 -15.99 -2.47
N LEU A 168 10.28 -15.05 -2.97
CA LEU A 168 10.44 -13.72 -2.41
C LEU A 168 9.36 -12.78 -2.95
N VAL A 169 8.87 -11.91 -2.05
CA VAL A 169 7.97 -10.80 -2.34
C VAL A 169 8.61 -9.53 -1.79
N ALA A 170 8.73 -8.51 -2.64
CA ALA A 170 9.18 -7.20 -2.24
C ALA A 170 8.09 -6.16 -2.52
N ASP A 171 7.61 -5.50 -1.47
CA ASP A 171 6.66 -4.40 -1.57
C ASP A 171 7.38 -3.07 -1.34
N LEU A 172 7.13 -2.12 -2.22
CA LEU A 172 7.63 -0.76 -2.17
C LEU A 172 6.45 0.20 -2.07
N THR A 173 6.48 1.05 -1.07
CA THR A 173 5.44 2.05 -0.84
C THR A 173 6.06 3.42 -0.59
N ALA A 174 5.41 4.47 -1.07
CA ALA A 174 5.70 5.83 -0.66
C ALA A 174 4.38 6.51 -0.31
N ASP A 175 4.35 7.24 0.80
CA ASP A 175 3.13 7.85 1.32
C ASP A 175 3.39 9.31 1.68
N ALA A 176 2.53 10.19 1.15
CA ALA A 176 2.33 11.50 1.74
C ALA A 176 1.32 11.34 2.90
N VAL A 177 1.71 11.75 4.12
CA VAL A 177 0.90 11.63 5.33
C VAL A 177 0.66 13.03 5.87
N VAL A 178 -0.56 13.53 5.71
CA VAL A 178 -0.91 14.92 5.99
C VAL A 178 -1.97 15.00 7.09
N PRO A 179 -1.64 15.52 8.28
CA PRO A 179 -2.63 15.86 9.29
C PRO A 179 -3.40 17.11 8.87
N VAL A 180 -4.60 16.91 8.31
CA VAL A 180 -5.45 18.01 7.82
C VAL A 180 -6.06 18.79 8.98
N THR A 181 -6.46 18.07 10.02
CA THR A 181 -6.93 18.66 11.27
C THR A 181 -6.29 17.93 12.44
N ARG A 182 -6.63 18.36 13.62
CA ARG A 182 -6.22 17.64 14.84
C ARG A 182 -6.73 16.22 14.93
N GLN A 183 -7.78 15.88 14.25
CA GLN A 183 -8.46 14.58 14.30
C GLN A 183 -8.32 13.81 13.01
N LEU A 184 -8.17 14.50 11.85
CA LEU A 184 -8.15 13.90 10.54
C LEU A 184 -6.75 13.87 9.95
N THR A 185 -6.27 12.71 9.63
CA THR A 185 -5.06 12.47 8.82
C THR A 185 -5.46 11.84 7.50
N LEU A 186 -4.97 12.43 6.41
CA LEU A 186 -5.06 11.85 5.08
C LEU A 186 -3.68 11.32 4.69
N SER A 187 -3.66 10.20 4.00
CA SER A 187 -2.41 9.65 3.46
C SER A 187 -2.65 8.98 2.12
N GLY A 188 -1.59 8.85 1.34
CA GLY A 188 -1.66 8.12 0.08
C GLY A 188 -0.41 8.27 -0.75
N GLY A 189 -0.30 7.42 -1.76
CA GLY A 189 0.82 7.44 -2.67
C GLY A 189 0.99 6.14 -3.47
N PRO A 190 2.09 6.02 -4.22
CA PRO A 190 2.34 4.91 -5.12
C PRO A 190 2.69 3.61 -4.39
N ARG A 191 2.41 2.50 -5.07
CA ARG A 191 2.66 1.13 -4.66
C ARG A 191 3.34 0.37 -5.78
N ALA A 192 4.26 -0.53 -5.46
CA ALA A 192 4.82 -1.49 -6.40
C ALA A 192 5.13 -2.80 -5.68
N THR A 193 4.89 -3.92 -6.35
CA THR A 193 5.21 -5.24 -5.82
C THR A 193 6.06 -6.00 -6.83
N LEU A 194 7.25 -6.44 -6.40
CA LEU A 194 8.13 -7.31 -7.15
C LEU A 194 8.14 -8.69 -6.53
N VAL A 195 8.23 -9.72 -7.35
CA VAL A 195 8.21 -11.11 -6.86
C VAL A 195 9.13 -12.00 -7.68
N THR A 196 9.54 -13.11 -7.09
CA THR A 196 10.16 -14.20 -7.83
C THR A 196 9.10 -15.11 -8.46
N ALA A 197 9.49 -15.89 -9.47
CA ALA A 197 8.61 -16.86 -10.10
C ALA A 197 7.98 -17.85 -9.10
N ALA A 198 8.75 -18.27 -8.08
CA ALA A 198 8.27 -19.17 -7.04
C ALA A 198 7.11 -18.59 -6.21
N ALA A 199 6.99 -17.25 -6.12
CA ALA A 199 5.87 -16.60 -5.45
C ALA A 199 4.63 -16.48 -6.34
N ASN A 200 4.79 -16.45 -7.68
CA ASN A 200 3.68 -16.33 -8.63
C ASN A 200 3.10 -17.68 -9.04
N ARG A 201 3.95 -18.69 -9.25
CA ARG A 201 3.54 -19.98 -9.82
C ARG A 201 2.33 -20.62 -9.16
N PRO A 202 2.21 -20.71 -7.83
CA PRO A 202 1.05 -21.34 -7.21
C PRO A 202 -0.28 -20.66 -7.53
N TYR A 203 -0.23 -19.37 -7.85
CA TYR A 203 -1.43 -18.54 -8.06
C TYR A 203 -1.79 -18.33 -9.53
N PHE A 204 -0.80 -18.32 -10.43
CA PHE A 204 -0.97 -17.87 -11.81
C PHE A 204 -0.49 -18.85 -12.88
N SER A 205 0.27 -19.90 -12.52
CA SER A 205 0.64 -20.97 -13.47
C SER A 205 -0.52 -21.95 -13.62
N ILE A 206 -0.54 -22.62 -14.79
CA ILE A 206 -1.50 -23.65 -15.17
C ILE A 206 -0.70 -24.80 -15.75
N ASP A 207 -0.70 -25.93 -15.08
CA ASP A 207 -0.05 -27.16 -15.54
C ASP A 207 -0.95 -27.95 -16.51
N ASP A 208 -0.43 -29.06 -17.04
CA ASP A 208 -1.15 -29.91 -18.01
C ASP A 208 -2.45 -30.49 -17.43
N ILE A 209 -2.44 -30.87 -16.14
CA ILE A 209 -3.62 -31.43 -15.46
C ILE A 209 -4.68 -30.35 -15.29
N GLN A 210 -4.25 -29.17 -14.82
CA GLN A 210 -5.12 -28.01 -14.65
C GLN A 210 -5.66 -27.52 -16.00
N SER A 211 -4.84 -27.54 -17.04
CA SER A 211 -5.26 -27.19 -18.40
C SER A 211 -6.33 -28.12 -18.92
N ALA A 212 -6.16 -29.42 -18.77
CA ALA A 212 -7.15 -30.41 -19.18
C ALA A 212 -8.47 -30.28 -18.40
N ALA A 213 -8.38 -29.98 -17.10
CA ALA A 213 -9.55 -29.87 -16.23
C ALA A 213 -10.28 -28.51 -16.37
N SER A 214 -9.54 -27.43 -16.60
CA SER A 214 -10.08 -26.07 -16.64
C SER A 214 -10.42 -25.59 -18.05
N GLY A 215 -9.79 -26.15 -19.08
CA GLY A 215 -9.85 -25.67 -20.46
C GLY A 215 -8.99 -24.43 -20.74
N LEU A 216 -8.22 -23.95 -19.75
CA LEU A 216 -7.27 -22.86 -19.95
C LEU A 216 -5.94 -23.41 -20.53
N PRO A 217 -5.23 -22.66 -21.37
CA PRO A 217 -3.94 -23.10 -21.88
C PRO A 217 -2.90 -23.24 -20.78
N VAL A 218 -1.96 -24.15 -20.95
CA VAL A 218 -0.79 -24.33 -20.08
C VAL A 218 -0.01 -23.02 -20.01
N TYR A 219 0.36 -22.63 -18.80
CA TYR A 219 1.05 -21.37 -18.55
C TYR A 219 2.04 -21.47 -17.38
N SER A 220 3.22 -20.89 -17.52
CA SER A 220 4.21 -20.81 -16.44
C SER A 220 4.50 -19.36 -16.10
N ALA A 221 3.97 -18.89 -14.98
CA ALA A 221 4.19 -17.54 -14.52
C ALA A 221 5.63 -17.35 -14.01
N GLY A 222 6.30 -16.35 -14.56
CA GLY A 222 7.64 -15.91 -14.15
C GLY A 222 7.60 -14.96 -12.94
N GLY A 223 8.76 -14.35 -12.67
CA GLY A 223 8.94 -13.31 -11.66
C GLY A 223 9.07 -11.92 -12.29
N GLY A 224 9.25 -10.91 -11.46
CA GLY A 224 9.43 -9.53 -11.87
C GLY A 224 8.46 -8.59 -11.19
N LEU A 225 8.12 -7.49 -11.84
CA LEU A 225 7.14 -6.53 -11.37
C LEU A 225 5.73 -7.14 -11.50
N ARG A 226 5.13 -7.49 -10.34
CA ARG A 226 3.81 -8.12 -10.30
C ARG A 226 2.68 -7.11 -10.40
N SER A 227 2.83 -5.98 -9.73
CA SER A 227 1.81 -4.92 -9.77
C SER A 227 2.40 -3.55 -9.52
N VAL A 228 1.72 -2.54 -10.06
CA VAL A 228 1.90 -1.13 -9.75
C VAL A 228 0.54 -0.53 -9.42
N GLY A 229 0.54 0.44 -8.51
CA GLY A 229 -0.73 1.01 -8.08
C GLY A 229 -0.56 2.23 -7.21
N ALA A 230 -1.64 2.59 -6.55
CA ALA A 230 -1.70 3.67 -5.57
C ALA A 230 -2.74 3.37 -4.50
N GLY A 231 -2.52 3.92 -3.30
CA GLY A 231 -3.46 3.85 -2.21
C GLY A 231 -3.74 5.21 -1.60
N ALA A 232 -4.91 5.34 -1.00
CA ALA A 232 -5.29 6.51 -0.20
C ALA A 232 -6.04 6.05 1.05
N GLN A 233 -5.83 6.75 2.15
CA GLN A 233 -6.46 6.47 3.43
C GLN A 233 -6.85 7.78 4.12
N ALA A 234 -8.01 7.77 4.77
CA ALA A 234 -8.43 8.77 5.72
C ALA A 234 -8.59 8.12 7.10
N ARG A 235 -7.93 8.68 8.11
CA ARG A 235 -8.04 8.22 9.50
C ARG A 235 -8.56 9.35 10.37
N TYR A 236 -9.59 9.07 11.16
CA TYR A 236 -10.23 10.04 12.02
C TYR A 236 -10.24 9.57 13.47
N PHE A 237 -9.72 10.40 14.38
CA PHE A 237 -9.71 10.19 15.81
C PHE A 237 -10.93 10.86 16.45
N TRP A 238 -11.91 10.06 16.88
CA TRP A 238 -13.07 10.53 17.63
C TRP A 238 -12.70 10.94 19.04
N THR A 239 -11.83 10.16 19.65
CA THR A 239 -11.19 10.42 20.94
C THR A 239 -9.71 9.99 20.86
N PRO A 240 -8.87 10.29 21.86
CA PRO A 240 -7.51 9.75 21.90
C PRO A 240 -7.43 8.23 21.85
N GLN A 241 -8.50 7.52 22.22
CA GLN A 241 -8.55 6.06 22.27
C GLN A 241 -9.31 5.42 21.11
N ILE A 242 -10.19 6.16 20.42
CA ILE A 242 -11.05 5.58 19.36
C ILE A 242 -10.76 6.27 18.05
N ALA A 243 -10.40 5.48 17.05
CA ALA A 243 -10.23 5.95 15.69
C ALA A 243 -10.98 5.07 14.69
N THR A 244 -11.41 5.69 13.60
CA THR A 244 -11.88 5.00 12.40
C THR A 244 -10.96 5.32 11.23
N HIS A 245 -10.91 4.42 10.26
CA HIS A 245 -10.23 4.67 9.01
C HIS A 245 -11.01 4.08 7.84
N VAL A 246 -10.86 4.69 6.70
CA VAL A 246 -11.32 4.21 5.41
C VAL A 246 -10.15 4.30 4.43
N PHE A 247 -10.02 3.32 3.56
CA PHE A 247 -9.00 3.36 2.54
C PHE A 247 -9.49 2.78 1.21
N VAL A 248 -8.79 3.13 0.16
CA VAL A 248 -8.90 2.54 -1.16
C VAL A 248 -7.49 2.27 -1.69
N GLU A 249 -7.28 1.10 -2.24
CA GLU A 249 -6.07 0.75 -2.99
C GLU A 249 -6.47 0.26 -4.38
N TYR A 250 -5.74 0.73 -5.38
CA TYR A 250 -5.81 0.26 -6.74
C TYR A 250 -4.45 -0.31 -7.11
N ASP A 251 -4.44 -1.52 -7.64
CA ASP A 251 -3.28 -2.19 -8.20
C ASP A 251 -3.60 -2.69 -9.60
N ARG A 252 -2.71 -2.44 -10.53
CA ARG A 252 -2.71 -3.08 -11.84
C ARG A 252 -1.66 -4.17 -11.86
N LEU A 253 -2.10 -5.40 -12.11
CA LEU A 253 -1.23 -6.54 -12.35
C LEU A 253 -0.45 -6.30 -13.65
N THR A 254 0.81 -6.73 -13.68
CA THR A 254 1.74 -6.50 -14.81
C THR A 254 2.53 -7.78 -15.14
N GLY A 255 3.18 -7.77 -16.30
CA GLY A 255 4.03 -8.85 -16.75
C GLY A 255 3.32 -10.20 -16.77
N ASP A 256 4.05 -11.27 -16.48
CA ASP A 256 3.56 -12.64 -16.56
C ASP A 256 2.31 -12.93 -15.73
N VAL A 257 2.05 -12.13 -14.71
CA VAL A 257 0.82 -12.27 -13.92
C VAL A 257 -0.39 -11.73 -14.69
N ALA A 258 -0.24 -10.57 -15.32
CA ALA A 258 -1.30 -9.98 -16.15
C ALA A 258 -1.61 -10.85 -17.38
N ASP A 259 -0.58 -11.50 -17.94
CA ASP A 259 -0.66 -12.34 -19.13
C ASP A 259 -1.17 -13.75 -18.83
N SER A 260 -1.29 -14.13 -17.55
CA SER A 260 -1.83 -15.45 -17.18
C SER A 260 -3.23 -15.64 -17.76
N PRO A 261 -3.52 -16.82 -18.36
CA PRO A 261 -4.84 -17.16 -18.89
C PRO A 261 -5.95 -17.04 -17.83
N LEU A 262 -5.64 -17.26 -16.55
CA LEU A 262 -6.58 -17.05 -15.46
C LEU A 262 -7.03 -15.57 -15.39
N VAL A 263 -6.08 -14.64 -15.56
CA VAL A 263 -6.35 -13.19 -15.50
C VAL A 263 -7.00 -12.69 -16.79
N THR A 264 -6.43 -13.08 -17.94
CA THR A 264 -6.86 -12.56 -19.24
C THR A 264 -8.22 -13.10 -19.70
N GLN A 265 -8.54 -14.37 -19.37
CA GLN A 265 -9.77 -15.00 -19.86
C GLN A 265 -10.89 -15.06 -18.80
N ARG A 266 -10.54 -15.11 -17.52
CA ARG A 266 -11.54 -15.30 -16.44
C ARG A 266 -11.51 -14.22 -15.37
N GLY A 267 -10.52 -13.34 -15.39
CA GLY A 267 -10.27 -12.33 -14.36
C GLY A 267 -10.15 -10.91 -14.88
N SER A 268 -9.38 -10.11 -14.15
CA SER A 268 -9.02 -8.72 -14.48
C SER A 268 -7.61 -8.42 -13.98
N PRO A 269 -6.78 -7.70 -14.74
CA PRO A 269 -5.54 -7.15 -14.24
C PRO A 269 -5.75 -5.98 -13.27
N ASP A 270 -6.91 -5.33 -13.32
CA ASP A 270 -7.23 -4.18 -12.47
C ASP A 270 -7.85 -4.67 -11.17
N GLN A 271 -7.20 -4.36 -10.06
CA GLN A 271 -7.56 -4.82 -8.73
C GLN A 271 -7.87 -3.62 -7.84
N VAL A 272 -9.02 -3.63 -7.20
CA VAL A 272 -9.43 -2.58 -6.25
C VAL A 272 -9.69 -3.22 -4.90
N THR A 273 -9.19 -2.60 -3.83
CA THR A 273 -9.53 -2.96 -2.46
C THR A 273 -10.03 -1.73 -1.73
N ILE A 274 -11.15 -1.84 -1.06
CA ILE A 274 -11.70 -0.79 -0.20
C ILE A 274 -11.88 -1.37 1.18
N GLY A 275 -11.46 -0.63 2.21
CA GLY A 275 -11.64 -1.08 3.58
C GLY A 275 -12.13 0.04 4.49
N PHE A 276 -12.83 -0.38 5.53
CA PHE A 276 -13.26 0.45 6.64
C PHE A 276 -12.99 -0.27 7.95
N GLY A 277 -12.38 0.44 8.90
CA GLY A 277 -12.07 -0.13 10.20
C GLY A 277 -12.29 0.82 11.36
N ILE A 278 -12.43 0.22 12.53
CA ILE A 278 -12.47 0.91 13.82
C ILE A 278 -11.46 0.28 14.77
N THR A 279 -10.75 1.14 15.49
CA THR A 279 -9.76 0.74 16.49
C THR A 279 -10.02 1.37 17.82
N ARG A 280 -9.66 0.67 18.90
CA ARG A 280 -9.68 1.18 20.27
C ARG A 280 -8.37 0.87 20.97
N SER A 281 -7.78 1.88 21.60
CA SER A 281 -6.55 1.79 22.40
C SER A 281 -6.86 1.73 23.88
N PHE A 282 -6.08 0.93 24.62
CA PHE A 282 -6.16 0.76 26.05
C PHE A 282 -4.76 0.88 26.64
N ASP A 283 -4.64 1.66 27.71
CA ASP A 283 -3.40 1.78 28.46
C ASP A 283 -3.41 0.76 29.60
N ILE A 284 -2.39 -0.05 29.71
CA ILE A 284 -2.27 -1.12 30.69
C ILE A 284 -0.96 -1.02 31.46
N LYS A 285 -1.00 -1.48 32.73
CA LYS A 285 0.22 -1.76 33.50
C LYS A 285 0.75 -3.14 33.11
N GLN A 286 2.06 -3.30 33.21
CA GLN A 286 2.67 -4.60 33.01
C GLN A 286 2.09 -5.58 34.05
N PRO A 287 1.55 -6.74 33.64
CA PRO A 287 0.87 -7.64 34.54
C PRO A 287 1.82 -8.52 35.38
N TRP A 288 3.15 -8.37 35.20
CA TRP A 288 4.19 -9.12 35.92
C TRP A 288 5.36 -8.22 36.33
#